data_980e6ea790fe82794c67510083e5ee2b
#
_entry.id   980e6ea790fe82794c67510083e5ee2b
#
_cell.length_a   1.000
_cell.length_b   1.000
_cell.length_c   1.000
_cell.angle_alpha   90.00
_cell.angle_beta   90.00
_cell.angle_gamma   90.00
#
_symmetry.space_group_name_H-M   'P 1'
#
loop_
_entity.id
_entity.type
_entity.pdbx_description
1 polymer ?
#
loop_
_entity_poly.entity_id
_entity_poly.type
_entity_poly.pdbx_seq_one_letter_code
_entity_poly.pdbx_strand_id
1 'polypeptide(L)'
;MNEQINLNKYQDKKLIAFDLYGTCIDHPFKNIKTPLELKDILMTQPITLKEIEEKKQDFWDNFKISDLIESTKKDIEWTFLFPETLETLKYIKSKWYKTAVVSNLSKDYTKPLHRLIPEWNFDYEVLSFNVWVNKPDPKIYEYLKSLSWTDFKDIIMIWDNLKADVEWSYNVWITPIHLNRDEKWIKEVYKKWIDFIQISTLADLKEIL
;
A
#
# COMPACT_ATOMS: atom_id res chain seq x y z
N MET A 1 11.90 30.04 -4.73
CA MET A 1 12.51 29.92 -3.40
C MET A 1 12.48 28.45 -3.05
N ASN A 2 13.65 27.81 -2.98
CA ASN A 2 13.72 26.43 -2.47
C ASN A 2 13.42 26.48 -0.96
N GLU A 3 12.23 26.12 -0.56
CA GLU A 3 11.97 25.82 0.85
C GLU A 3 12.87 24.65 1.22
N GLN A 4 13.82 24.89 2.11
CA GLN A 4 14.62 23.81 2.70
C GLN A 4 13.65 22.88 3.43
N ILE A 5 13.48 21.67 2.89
CA ILE A 5 12.67 20.63 3.50
C ILE A 5 13.26 20.37 4.88
N ASN A 6 12.43 20.55 5.93
CA ASN A 6 12.85 20.24 7.30
C ASN A 6 12.90 18.71 7.47
N LEU A 7 14.05 18.11 7.17
CA LEU A 7 14.26 16.66 7.27
C LEU A 7 14.17 16.13 8.71
N ASN A 8 14.33 16.98 9.74
CA ASN A 8 14.28 16.54 11.13
C ASN A 8 12.97 15.84 11.49
N LYS A 9 11.84 16.24 10.87
CA LYS A 9 10.52 15.59 11.12
C LYS A 9 10.45 14.13 10.66
N TYR A 10 11.41 13.65 9.87
CA TYR A 10 11.46 12.27 9.37
C TYR A 10 12.44 11.40 10.16
N GLN A 11 13.44 11.99 10.83
CA GLN A 11 14.50 11.26 11.53
C GLN A 11 14.08 10.68 12.88
N ASP A 12 13.10 11.31 13.56
CA ASP A 12 12.62 10.87 14.88
C ASP A 12 11.53 9.80 14.82
N LYS A 13 11.28 9.23 13.63
CA LYS A 13 10.25 8.22 13.42
C LYS A 13 10.73 6.82 13.85
N LYS A 14 9.77 5.94 14.09
CA LYS A 14 10.04 4.57 14.56
C LYS A 14 9.60 3.51 13.57
N LEU A 15 8.58 3.82 12.77
CA LEU A 15 7.96 2.90 11.84
C LEU A 15 7.81 3.53 10.45
N ILE A 16 8.27 2.81 9.44
CA ILE A 16 8.06 3.14 8.03
C ILE A 16 7.05 2.15 7.44
N ALA A 17 5.88 2.65 7.10
CA ALA A 17 4.82 1.88 6.49
C ALA A 17 4.76 2.16 4.98
N PHE A 18 4.50 1.13 4.20
CA PHE A 18 4.45 1.17 2.74
C PHE A 18 3.09 0.70 2.25
N ASP A 19 2.57 1.32 1.21
CA ASP A 19 1.63 0.63 0.35
C ASP A 19 2.36 -0.47 -0.42
N LEU A 20 1.63 -1.39 -1.02
CA LEU A 20 2.21 -2.53 -1.72
C LEU A 20 2.29 -2.29 -3.23
N TYR A 21 1.13 -2.30 -3.90
CA TYR A 21 1.06 -2.14 -5.35
C TYR A 21 1.26 -0.68 -5.76
N GLY A 22 2.07 -0.47 -6.81
CA GLY A 22 2.51 0.88 -7.21
C GLY A 22 3.65 1.43 -6.36
N THR A 23 3.91 0.83 -5.19
CA THR A 23 4.93 1.27 -4.23
C THR A 23 6.10 0.30 -4.17
N CYS A 24 5.89 -0.92 -3.69
CA CYS A 24 6.94 -1.96 -3.56
C CYS A 24 6.97 -2.93 -4.73
N ILE A 25 5.80 -3.30 -5.23
CA ILE A 25 5.58 -4.17 -6.38
C ILE A 25 4.58 -3.54 -7.33
N ASP A 26 4.53 -4.01 -8.57
CA ASP A 26 3.48 -3.62 -9.52
C ASP A 26 3.16 -4.77 -10.48
N HIS A 27 2.10 -4.60 -11.25
CA HIS A 27 1.65 -5.55 -12.24
C HIS A 27 1.28 -4.86 -13.56
N PRO A 28 1.47 -5.54 -14.73
CA PRO A 28 1.26 -4.92 -16.03
C PRO A 28 -0.23 -4.72 -16.39
N PHE A 29 -1.13 -5.49 -15.76
CA PHE A 29 -2.55 -5.52 -16.13
C PHE A 29 -3.39 -4.67 -15.16
N LYS A 30 -3.40 -3.35 -15.34
CA LYS A 30 -4.05 -2.41 -14.41
C LYS A 30 -5.59 -2.37 -14.46
N ASN A 31 -6.27 -3.15 -15.33
CA ASN A 31 -7.70 -2.97 -15.60
C ASN A 31 -8.50 -4.29 -15.64
N ILE A 32 -8.38 -5.11 -14.61
CA ILE A 32 -9.32 -6.22 -14.45
C ILE A 32 -10.66 -5.65 -13.99
N LYS A 33 -11.67 -5.68 -14.88
CA LYS A 33 -13.02 -5.23 -14.56
C LYS A 33 -13.67 -6.16 -13.55
N THR A 34 -13.73 -5.73 -12.31
CA THR A 34 -14.39 -6.44 -11.22
C THR A 34 -15.64 -5.66 -10.82
N PRO A 35 -16.82 -6.29 -10.70
CA PRO A 35 -18.02 -5.66 -10.15
C PRO A 35 -17.73 -5.03 -8.77
N LEU A 36 -18.29 -3.85 -8.50
CA LEU A 36 -17.98 -3.09 -7.29
C LEU A 36 -18.25 -3.87 -6.00
N GLU A 37 -19.38 -4.55 -5.93
CA GLU A 37 -19.76 -5.37 -4.77
C GLU A 37 -18.78 -6.53 -4.55
N LEU A 38 -18.40 -7.24 -5.63
CA LEU A 38 -17.39 -8.30 -5.56
C LEU A 38 -16.03 -7.74 -5.13
N LYS A 39 -15.65 -6.59 -5.67
CA LYS A 39 -14.41 -5.92 -5.28
C LYS A 39 -14.40 -5.58 -3.79
N ASP A 40 -15.51 -5.06 -3.26
CA ASP A 40 -15.62 -4.74 -1.85
C ASP A 40 -15.49 -5.98 -0.97
N ILE A 41 -16.18 -7.06 -1.31
CA ILE A 41 -16.08 -8.36 -0.61
C ILE A 41 -14.62 -8.85 -0.61
N LEU A 42 -13.96 -8.87 -1.76
CA LEU A 42 -12.59 -9.36 -1.89
C LEU A 42 -11.59 -8.52 -1.10
N MET A 43 -11.81 -7.20 -1.01
CA MET A 43 -10.93 -6.29 -0.30
C MET A 43 -11.15 -6.25 1.21
N THR A 44 -12.33 -6.67 1.68
CA THR A 44 -12.69 -6.58 3.10
C THR A 44 -12.94 -7.93 3.78
N GLN A 45 -12.83 -9.04 3.05
CA GLN A 45 -13.05 -10.37 3.61
C GLN A 45 -11.92 -11.34 3.24
N PRO A 46 -11.53 -12.27 4.12
CA PRO A 46 -10.46 -13.24 3.88
C PRO A 46 -10.93 -14.40 2.97
N ILE A 47 -11.49 -14.03 1.81
CA ILE A 47 -12.04 -14.95 0.81
C ILE A 47 -11.31 -14.81 -0.51
N THR A 48 -11.12 -15.92 -1.23
CA THR A 48 -10.57 -15.95 -2.58
C THR A 48 -11.66 -15.99 -3.64
N LEU A 49 -11.32 -15.62 -4.86
CA LEU A 49 -12.21 -15.77 -6.02
C LEU A 49 -12.68 -17.22 -6.21
N LYS A 50 -11.79 -18.19 -5.96
CA LYS A 50 -12.13 -19.60 -6.08
C LYS A 50 -13.14 -20.04 -5.03
N GLU A 51 -13.00 -19.60 -3.78
CA GLU A 51 -13.97 -19.89 -2.71
C GLU A 51 -15.34 -19.27 -3.01
N ILE A 52 -15.39 -18.13 -3.69
CA ILE A 52 -16.64 -17.50 -4.14
C ILE A 52 -17.27 -18.31 -5.27
N GLU A 53 -16.48 -18.75 -6.27
CA GLU A 53 -16.98 -19.60 -7.37
C GLU A 53 -17.57 -20.92 -6.85
N GLU A 54 -16.90 -21.58 -5.91
CA GLU A 54 -17.34 -22.84 -5.31
C GLU A 54 -18.68 -22.70 -4.54
N LYS A 55 -18.94 -21.53 -3.96
CA LYS A 55 -20.21 -21.25 -3.27
C LYS A 55 -21.39 -21.01 -4.22
N LYS A 56 -21.16 -21.04 -5.56
CA LYS A 56 -22.17 -20.80 -6.59
C LYS A 56 -23.02 -19.56 -6.33
N GLN A 57 -22.40 -18.52 -5.82
CA GLN A 57 -23.08 -17.25 -5.66
C GLN A 57 -23.17 -16.59 -7.03
N ASP A 58 -24.30 -16.75 -7.72
CA ASP A 58 -24.65 -16.02 -8.95
C ASP A 58 -24.93 -14.56 -8.55
N PHE A 59 -23.85 -13.77 -8.41
CA PHE A 59 -23.99 -12.38 -7.96
C PHE A 59 -24.41 -11.44 -9.09
N TRP A 60 -24.15 -11.81 -10.35
CA TRP A 60 -24.34 -10.88 -11.47
C TRP A 60 -24.70 -11.57 -12.78
N ASP A 61 -25.82 -11.14 -13.38
CA ASP A 61 -26.16 -11.51 -14.75
C ASP A 61 -25.02 -11.09 -15.70
N ASN A 62 -24.57 -12.01 -16.55
CA ASN A 62 -23.50 -11.83 -17.54
C ASN A 62 -22.05 -11.64 -17.02
N PHE A 63 -21.76 -11.85 -15.74
CA PHE A 63 -20.40 -11.83 -15.22
C PHE A 63 -19.90 -13.26 -14.95
N LYS A 64 -18.80 -13.65 -15.61
CA LYS A 64 -18.18 -14.95 -15.39
C LYS A 64 -17.00 -14.81 -14.41
N ILE A 65 -17.17 -15.33 -13.23
CA ILE A 65 -16.12 -15.33 -12.21
C ILE A 65 -14.88 -16.12 -12.63
N SER A 66 -15.06 -17.18 -13.45
CA SER A 66 -13.96 -17.95 -14.06
C SER A 66 -13.00 -17.10 -14.89
N ASP A 67 -13.52 -16.13 -15.65
CA ASP A 67 -12.71 -15.22 -16.46
C ASP A 67 -11.89 -14.27 -15.57
N LEU A 68 -12.49 -13.83 -14.46
CA LEU A 68 -11.79 -13.03 -13.45
C LEU A 68 -10.68 -13.85 -12.77
N ILE A 69 -10.96 -15.11 -12.43
CA ILE A 69 -9.97 -16.03 -11.84
C ILE A 69 -8.76 -16.19 -12.77
N GLU A 70 -9.02 -16.44 -14.06
CA GLU A 70 -7.94 -16.60 -15.04
C GLU A 70 -7.13 -15.31 -15.21
N SER A 71 -7.81 -14.18 -15.33
CA SER A 71 -7.16 -12.87 -15.42
C SER A 71 -6.32 -12.54 -14.18
N THR A 72 -6.87 -12.84 -13.00
CA THR A 72 -6.16 -12.64 -11.72
C THR A 72 -4.93 -13.54 -11.61
N LYS A 73 -5.00 -14.80 -12.06
CA LYS A 73 -3.84 -15.70 -12.09
C LYS A 73 -2.72 -15.13 -12.96
N LYS A 74 -3.03 -14.66 -14.17
CA LYS A 74 -2.05 -14.03 -15.05
C LYS A 74 -1.44 -12.79 -14.41
N ASP A 75 -2.25 -11.96 -13.80
CA ASP A 75 -1.81 -10.74 -13.15
C ASP A 75 -0.85 -11.03 -11.97
N ILE A 76 -1.20 -11.98 -11.12
CA ILE A 76 -0.36 -12.46 -10.02
C ILE A 76 0.97 -13.03 -10.52
N GLU A 77 0.95 -13.79 -11.63
CA GLU A 77 2.15 -14.38 -12.23
C GLU A 77 3.11 -13.31 -12.76
N TRP A 78 2.57 -12.29 -13.41
CA TRP A 78 3.33 -11.19 -14.01
C TRP A 78 3.65 -10.04 -13.05
N THR A 79 3.17 -10.11 -11.80
CA THR A 79 3.54 -9.14 -10.76
C THR A 79 5.05 -9.18 -10.53
N PHE A 80 5.66 -8.02 -10.54
CA PHE A 80 7.10 -7.82 -10.40
C PHE A 80 7.46 -6.90 -9.22
N LEU A 81 8.66 -7.04 -8.74
CA LEU A 81 9.26 -6.20 -7.71
C LEU A 81 9.93 -4.98 -8.36
N PHE A 82 9.74 -3.79 -7.82
CA PHE A 82 10.58 -2.66 -8.22
C PHE A 82 12.03 -2.89 -7.79
N PRO A 83 13.01 -2.62 -8.67
CA PRO A 83 14.41 -3.03 -8.47
C PRO A 83 15.02 -2.56 -7.15
N GLU A 84 14.67 -1.37 -6.69
CA GLU A 84 15.22 -0.75 -5.49
C GLU A 84 14.56 -1.21 -4.19
N THR A 85 13.42 -1.91 -4.24
CA THR A 85 12.58 -2.21 -3.07
C THR A 85 13.34 -2.95 -1.97
N LEU A 86 13.96 -4.09 -2.29
CA LEU A 86 14.62 -4.91 -1.25
C LEU A 86 15.84 -4.22 -0.65
N GLU A 87 16.59 -3.50 -1.48
CA GLU A 87 17.76 -2.75 -0.99
C GLU A 87 17.34 -1.62 -0.05
N THR A 88 16.24 -0.91 -0.40
CA THR A 88 15.70 0.15 0.43
C THR A 88 15.16 -0.39 1.77
N LEU A 89 14.40 -1.48 1.74
CA LEU A 89 13.92 -2.12 2.97
C LEU A 89 15.08 -2.56 3.88
N LYS A 90 16.12 -3.17 3.30
CA LYS A 90 17.33 -3.53 4.03
C LYS A 90 18.03 -2.32 4.65
N TYR A 91 18.14 -1.22 3.89
CA TYR A 91 18.71 0.04 4.39
C TYR A 91 17.91 0.57 5.58
N ILE A 92 16.59 0.66 5.47
CA ILE A 92 15.69 1.15 6.52
C ILE A 92 15.85 0.31 7.80
N LYS A 93 15.86 -1.01 7.68
CA LYS A 93 16.09 -1.90 8.83
C LYS A 93 17.49 -1.74 9.44
N SER A 94 18.51 -1.45 8.63
CA SER A 94 19.87 -1.16 9.13
C SER A 94 19.94 0.12 9.97
N LYS A 95 18.98 1.01 9.79
CA LYS A 95 18.80 2.23 10.59
C LYS A 95 17.89 2.04 11.80
N TRP A 96 17.53 0.78 12.12
CA TRP A 96 16.71 0.39 13.27
C TRP A 96 15.23 0.81 13.18
N TYR A 97 14.74 1.25 12.02
CA TYR A 97 13.31 1.45 11.83
C TYR A 97 12.58 0.11 11.76
N LYS A 98 11.38 0.07 12.32
CA LYS A 98 10.42 -0.98 12.02
C LYS A 98 9.79 -0.73 10.65
N THR A 99 9.36 -1.79 9.99
CA THR A 99 8.75 -1.73 8.67
C THR A 99 7.37 -2.37 8.67
N ALA A 100 6.43 -1.79 7.95
CA ALA A 100 5.10 -2.36 7.76
C ALA A 100 4.65 -2.27 6.30
N VAL A 101 3.81 -3.20 5.87
CA VAL A 101 3.00 -3.05 4.66
C VAL A 101 1.54 -2.79 5.07
N VAL A 102 0.92 -1.76 4.47
CA VAL A 102 -0.49 -1.39 4.70
C VAL A 102 -1.17 -1.24 3.35
N SER A 103 -1.96 -2.22 2.93
CA SER A 103 -2.49 -2.24 1.57
C SER A 103 -3.96 -2.65 1.49
N ASN A 104 -4.70 -2.01 0.56
CA ASN A 104 -5.99 -2.50 0.11
C ASN A 104 -5.74 -3.68 -0.83
N LEU A 105 -5.95 -4.89 -0.33
CA LEU A 105 -5.55 -6.09 -1.00
C LEU A 105 -6.60 -7.20 -0.84
N SER A 106 -6.86 -7.97 -1.90
CA SER A 106 -7.60 -9.22 -1.77
C SER A 106 -6.67 -10.38 -1.40
N LYS A 107 -7.22 -11.42 -0.80
CA LYS A 107 -6.49 -12.62 -0.37
C LYS A 107 -5.70 -13.27 -1.51
N ASP A 108 -6.21 -13.26 -2.74
CA ASP A 108 -5.50 -13.81 -3.91
C ASP A 108 -4.18 -13.11 -4.19
N TYR A 109 -4.13 -11.79 -3.99
CA TYR A 109 -2.95 -10.96 -4.26
C TYR A 109 -1.89 -10.94 -3.15
N THR A 110 -2.04 -11.75 -2.10
CA THR A 110 -0.96 -11.95 -1.12
C THR A 110 0.20 -12.81 -1.66
N LYS A 111 -0.08 -13.65 -2.66
CA LYS A 111 0.93 -14.54 -3.25
C LYS A 111 2.15 -13.80 -3.81
N PRO A 112 2.00 -12.71 -4.59
CA PRO A 112 3.15 -11.92 -5.03
C PRO A 112 3.92 -11.27 -3.88
N LEU A 113 3.23 -10.77 -2.85
CA LEU A 113 3.89 -10.19 -1.68
C LEU A 113 4.89 -11.18 -1.08
N HIS A 114 4.44 -12.37 -0.70
CA HIS A 114 5.29 -13.37 -0.05
C HIS A 114 6.29 -14.05 -1.00
N ARG A 115 6.03 -14.06 -2.32
CA ARG A 115 6.97 -14.56 -3.33
C ARG A 115 8.12 -13.60 -3.59
N LEU A 116 7.84 -12.29 -3.64
CA LEU A 116 8.77 -11.28 -4.11
C LEU A 116 9.51 -10.57 -2.97
N ILE A 117 8.86 -10.46 -1.80
CA ILE A 117 9.41 -9.78 -0.63
C ILE A 117 9.50 -10.82 0.51
N PRO A 118 10.71 -11.23 0.89
CA PRO A 118 10.90 -12.15 2.02
C PRO A 118 10.26 -11.62 3.32
N GLU A 119 9.62 -12.49 4.09
CA GLU A 119 8.82 -12.14 5.29
C GLU A 119 9.56 -11.26 6.30
N TRP A 120 10.86 -11.46 6.46
CA TRP A 120 11.67 -10.66 7.39
C TRP A 120 11.81 -9.16 7.01
N ASN A 121 11.38 -8.77 5.79
CA ASN A 121 11.45 -7.37 5.35
C ASN A 121 10.37 -6.50 5.97
N PHE A 122 9.19 -7.06 6.30
CA PHE A 122 8.15 -6.34 7.04
C PHE A 122 7.99 -6.94 8.43
N ASP A 123 8.06 -6.08 9.45
CA ASP A 123 7.77 -6.47 10.83
C ASP A 123 6.27 -6.62 11.06
N TYR A 124 5.45 -5.92 10.25
CA TYR A 124 3.98 -5.92 10.35
C TYR A 124 3.32 -5.94 8.97
N GLU A 125 2.25 -6.71 8.85
CA GLU A 125 1.39 -6.76 7.66
C GLU A 125 -0.04 -6.37 8.05
N VAL A 126 -0.56 -5.30 7.43
CA VAL A 126 -1.92 -4.82 7.59
C VAL A 126 -2.59 -4.82 6.22
N LEU A 127 -3.29 -5.90 5.93
CA LEU A 127 -3.95 -6.13 4.65
C LEU A 127 -5.46 -6.01 4.85
N SER A 128 -6.12 -5.21 4.02
CA SER A 128 -7.52 -4.83 4.21
C SER A 128 -8.46 -6.01 4.40
N PHE A 129 -8.27 -7.10 3.64
CA PHE A 129 -9.11 -8.30 3.76
C PHE A 129 -8.97 -9.00 5.12
N ASN A 130 -7.84 -8.85 5.83
CA ASN A 130 -7.62 -9.41 7.17
C ASN A 130 -8.21 -8.55 8.28
N VAL A 131 -8.28 -7.24 8.06
CA VAL A 131 -8.78 -6.27 9.05
C VAL A 131 -10.19 -5.79 8.77
N TRP A 132 -10.83 -6.30 7.70
CA TRP A 132 -12.21 -6.04 7.31
C TRP A 132 -12.53 -4.59 6.95
N VAL A 133 -11.51 -3.78 6.66
CA VAL A 133 -11.64 -2.38 6.28
C VAL A 133 -10.59 -1.99 5.24
N ASN A 134 -10.97 -1.07 4.36
CA ASN A 134 -10.10 -0.52 3.31
C ASN A 134 -9.54 0.84 3.72
N LYS A 135 -8.32 1.17 3.27
CA LYS A 135 -7.92 2.59 3.17
C LYS A 135 -8.94 3.32 2.27
N PRO A 136 -9.40 4.49 2.64
CA PRO A 136 -8.88 5.42 3.66
C PRO A 136 -9.57 5.34 5.02
N ASP A 137 -10.28 4.27 5.40
CA ASP A 137 -10.89 4.16 6.73
C ASP A 137 -9.79 4.22 7.81
N PRO A 138 -9.91 5.10 8.82
CA PRO A 138 -8.92 5.25 9.89
C PRO A 138 -8.65 3.97 10.66
N LYS A 139 -9.61 3.07 10.75
CA LYS A 139 -9.49 1.79 11.46
C LYS A 139 -8.32 0.93 10.98
N ILE A 140 -7.96 1.01 9.69
CA ILE A 140 -6.81 0.26 9.17
C ILE A 140 -5.50 0.77 9.79
N TYR A 141 -5.38 2.08 10.01
CA TYR A 141 -4.22 2.70 10.66
C TYR A 141 -4.25 2.53 12.18
N GLU A 142 -5.43 2.55 12.81
CA GLU A 142 -5.60 2.21 14.21
C GLU A 142 -5.16 0.77 14.49
N TYR A 143 -5.47 -0.15 13.57
CA TYR A 143 -4.98 -1.52 13.64
C TYR A 143 -3.45 -1.58 13.55
N LEU A 144 -2.82 -0.86 12.60
CA LEU A 144 -1.36 -0.75 12.51
C LEU A 144 -0.77 -0.22 13.83
N LYS A 145 -1.34 0.86 14.38
CA LYS A 145 -0.92 1.43 15.67
C LYS A 145 -0.99 0.40 16.78
N SER A 146 -2.09 -0.33 16.89
CA SER A 146 -2.28 -1.34 17.94
C SER A 146 -1.31 -2.52 17.79
N LEU A 147 -1.06 -2.97 16.55
CA LEU A 147 -0.18 -4.09 16.23
C LEU A 147 1.31 -3.74 16.48
N SER A 148 1.70 -2.52 16.10
CA SER A 148 3.10 -2.08 16.18
C SER A 148 3.47 -1.39 17.49
N TRP A 149 2.47 -1.04 18.32
CA TRP A 149 2.65 -0.22 19.53
C TRP A 149 3.35 1.12 19.22
N THR A 150 3.07 1.68 18.02
CA THR A 150 3.69 2.92 17.55
C THR A 150 2.64 4.00 17.39
N ASP A 151 2.85 5.16 18.01
CA ASP A 151 1.96 6.30 17.84
C ASP A 151 2.00 6.85 16.41
N PHE A 152 0.87 7.37 15.92
CA PHE A 152 0.75 7.90 14.56
C PHE A 152 1.82 8.93 14.21
N LYS A 153 2.16 9.84 15.12
CA LYS A 153 3.22 10.83 14.93
C LYS A 153 4.60 10.23 14.68
N ASP A 154 4.83 8.97 15.09
CA ASP A 154 6.09 8.24 14.94
C ASP A 154 6.09 7.35 13.71
N ILE A 155 5.04 7.42 12.86
CA ILE A 155 4.90 6.64 11.62
C ILE A 155 5.13 7.53 10.41
N ILE A 156 5.89 7.02 9.43
CA ILE A 156 5.89 7.50 8.06
C ILE A 156 5.05 6.52 7.23
N MET A 157 4.22 7.05 6.34
CA MET A 157 3.52 6.24 5.35
C MET A 157 3.92 6.65 3.93
N ILE A 158 4.30 5.67 3.12
CA ILE A 158 4.74 5.84 1.74
C ILE A 158 3.73 5.21 0.81
N TRP A 159 3.26 5.95 -0.19
CA TRP A 159 2.26 5.50 -1.16
C TRP A 159 2.36 6.23 -2.50
N ASP A 160 1.78 5.63 -3.55
CA ASP A 160 1.75 6.19 -4.90
C ASP A 160 0.44 6.95 -5.24
N ASN A 161 -0.63 6.75 -4.46
CA ASN A 161 -1.96 7.29 -4.78
C ASN A 161 -2.37 8.45 -3.88
N LEU A 162 -2.20 9.69 -4.37
CA LEU A 162 -2.53 10.93 -3.66
C LEU A 162 -4.00 11.02 -3.20
N LYS A 163 -4.93 10.54 -3.99
CA LYS A 163 -6.35 10.79 -3.76
C LYS A 163 -6.95 9.96 -2.62
N ALA A 164 -6.45 8.74 -2.45
CA ALA A 164 -6.98 7.82 -1.43
C ALA A 164 -6.32 8.01 -0.07
N ASP A 165 -5.09 8.51 -0.04
CA ASP A 165 -4.23 8.37 1.13
C ASP A 165 -3.80 9.71 1.76
N VAL A 166 -3.76 10.81 1.00
CA VAL A 166 -3.24 12.10 1.46
C VAL A 166 -4.18 12.79 2.45
N GLU A 167 -5.49 12.79 2.18
CA GLU A 167 -6.47 13.44 3.07
C GLU A 167 -6.52 12.77 4.45
N TRP A 168 -6.29 11.46 4.50
CA TRP A 168 -6.42 10.69 5.72
C TRP A 168 -5.16 10.66 6.59
N SER A 169 -3.97 10.56 6.00
CA SER A 169 -2.73 10.60 6.77
C SER A 169 -2.57 11.90 7.53
N TYR A 170 -3.00 13.01 6.92
CA TYR A 170 -3.00 14.31 7.58
C TYR A 170 -3.94 14.34 8.80
N ASN A 171 -5.13 13.75 8.69
CA ASN A 171 -6.11 13.73 9.78
C ASN A 171 -5.71 12.85 10.97
N VAL A 172 -4.82 11.86 10.75
CA VAL A 172 -4.36 10.94 11.83
C VAL A 172 -2.93 11.19 12.29
N TRP A 173 -2.29 12.31 11.87
CA TRP A 173 -0.93 12.67 12.28
C TRP A 173 0.20 11.73 11.81
N ILE A 174 -0.06 10.87 10.82
CA ILE A 174 0.97 10.09 10.14
C ILE A 174 1.73 11.01 9.18
N THR A 175 3.06 10.90 9.18
CA THR A 175 3.90 11.68 8.27
C THR A 175 3.85 11.10 6.86
N PRO A 176 3.35 11.84 5.86
CA PRO A 176 3.21 11.34 4.51
C PRO A 176 4.48 11.51 3.66
N ILE A 177 4.78 10.51 2.82
CA ILE A 177 5.72 10.59 1.70
C ILE A 177 5.01 10.08 0.45
N HIS A 178 4.89 10.92 -0.56
CA HIS A 178 4.30 10.56 -1.83
C HIS A 178 5.35 10.03 -2.81
N LEU A 179 5.19 8.81 -3.26
CA LEU A 179 5.99 8.19 -4.31
C LEU A 179 5.37 8.45 -5.68
N ASN A 180 5.97 9.33 -6.47
CA ASN A 180 5.49 9.72 -7.78
C ASN A 180 6.42 9.19 -8.90
N ARG A 181 6.36 7.89 -9.16
CA ARG A 181 7.22 7.21 -10.15
C ARG A 181 7.06 7.72 -11.57
N ASP A 182 5.84 8.11 -11.93
CA ASP A 182 5.50 8.55 -13.29
C ASP A 182 5.63 10.06 -13.48
N GLU A 183 6.17 10.78 -12.48
CA GLU A 183 6.30 12.24 -12.46
C GLU A 183 4.98 12.97 -12.82
N LYS A 184 3.85 12.35 -12.46
CA LYS A 184 2.52 12.89 -12.76
C LYS A 184 2.37 14.26 -12.10
N TRP A 185 1.80 15.19 -12.87
CA TRP A 185 1.48 16.51 -12.34
C TRP A 185 0.49 16.40 -11.16
N ILE A 186 0.90 16.94 -10.03
CA ILE A 186 0.06 17.00 -8.85
C ILE A 186 -0.68 18.32 -8.84
N LYS A 187 -2.01 18.28 -8.76
CA LYS A 187 -2.82 19.50 -8.67
C LYS A 187 -2.33 20.33 -7.48
N GLU A 188 -2.10 21.62 -7.70
CA GLU A 188 -1.63 22.56 -6.66
C GLU A 188 -2.49 22.57 -5.39
N VAL A 189 -3.76 22.19 -5.51
CA VAL A 189 -4.68 22.02 -4.38
C VAL A 189 -4.10 21.11 -3.30
N TYR A 190 -3.48 20.00 -3.65
CA TYR A 190 -2.89 19.08 -2.66
C TYR A 190 -1.63 19.65 -2.00
N LYS A 191 -0.79 20.36 -2.76
CA LYS A 191 0.42 21.01 -2.24
C LYS A 191 0.12 22.13 -1.24
N LYS A 192 -1.07 22.71 -1.28
CA LYS A 192 -1.46 23.88 -0.48
C LYS A 192 -1.97 23.53 0.91
N TRP A 193 -2.44 22.27 1.09
CA TRP A 193 -3.12 21.86 2.32
C TRP A 193 -2.36 20.83 3.15
N ILE A 194 -1.41 20.12 2.56
CA ILE A 194 -0.72 19.01 3.19
C ILE A 194 0.79 19.13 2.96
N ASP A 195 1.52 19.20 4.06
CA ASP A 195 2.99 19.20 4.04
C ASP A 195 3.52 17.77 3.90
N PHE A 196 3.88 17.37 2.67
CA PHE A 196 4.47 16.08 2.35
C PHE A 196 5.70 16.21 1.45
N ILE A 197 6.63 15.26 1.57
CA ILE A 197 7.72 15.10 0.62
C ILE A 197 7.24 14.22 -0.54
N GLN A 198 7.67 14.60 -1.75
CA GLN A 198 7.55 13.77 -2.93
C GLN A 198 8.90 13.18 -3.28
N ILE A 199 8.90 11.88 -3.57
CA ILE A 199 10.04 11.10 -4.06
C ILE A 199 9.69 10.46 -5.40
N SER A 200 10.68 10.18 -6.23
CA SER A 200 10.50 9.51 -7.54
C SER A 200 10.75 8.01 -7.48
N THR A 201 11.56 7.58 -6.52
CA THR A 201 11.89 6.18 -6.28
C THR A 201 12.03 5.91 -4.77
N LEU A 202 11.84 4.67 -4.35
CA LEU A 202 12.07 4.30 -2.95
C LEU A 202 13.54 4.51 -2.52
N ALA A 203 14.50 4.49 -3.46
CA ALA A 203 15.90 4.74 -3.15
C ALA A 203 16.14 6.15 -2.56
N ASP A 204 15.29 7.13 -2.89
CA ASP A 204 15.39 8.51 -2.39
C ASP A 204 15.18 8.58 -0.86
N LEU A 205 14.59 7.56 -0.25
CA LEU A 205 14.45 7.47 1.21
C LEU A 205 15.79 7.43 1.94
N LYS A 206 16.87 7.02 1.27
CA LYS A 206 18.22 7.00 1.85
C LYS A 206 18.76 8.39 2.15
N GLU A 207 18.23 9.41 1.48
CA GLU A 207 18.60 10.83 1.68
C GLU A 207 17.70 11.51 2.73
N ILE A 208 16.56 10.90 3.06
CA ILE A 208 15.56 11.45 3.99
C ILE A 208 15.73 10.85 5.40
N LEU A 209 16.04 9.55 5.48
CA LEU A 209 16.15 8.74 6.70
C LEU A 209 17.63 8.51 7.08
#